data_4f15fc27c8c101e5e4a19022fdbebbe7
#
_entry.id   4f15fc27c8c101e5e4a19022fdbebbe7
#
_cell.length_a   1.000
_cell.length_b   1.000
_cell.length_c   1.000
_cell.angle_alpha   90.00
_cell.angle_beta   90.00
_cell.angle_gamma   90.00
#
_symmetry.space_group_name_H-M   'P 1'
#
loop_
_entity.id
_entity.type
_entity.pdbx_description
1 polymer ?
#
loop_
_entity_poly.entity_id
_entity_poly.type
_entity_poly.pdbx_seq_one_letter_code
_entity_poly.pdbx_strand_id
1 'polypeptide(L)'
;MTTLSPRSSAMRAISTRVVAAPDVPVASDKPMPASEYFGMNTFGARQMRDKLPREIYTKLVSAIRLGKKLDLEIAPTVAQVIKEWAISRNVTHFCHWF
;
A
#
# COMPACT_ATOMS: atom_id res chain seq x y z
N MET A 1 -19.43 -41.42 -12.94
CA MET A 1 -18.46 -40.34 -12.90
C MET A 1 -19.07 -39.16 -12.21
N THR A 2 -18.55 -38.79 -11.06
CA THR A 2 -19.05 -37.64 -10.29
C THR A 2 -18.41 -36.38 -10.82
N THR A 3 -19.18 -35.50 -11.41
CA THR A 3 -18.73 -34.18 -11.82
C THR A 3 -18.65 -33.27 -10.59
N LEU A 4 -17.48 -32.68 -10.35
CA LEU A 4 -17.33 -31.72 -9.26
C LEU A 4 -18.16 -30.46 -9.54
N SER A 5 -18.81 -29.91 -8.51
CA SER A 5 -19.46 -28.63 -8.62
C SER A 5 -18.44 -27.52 -8.97
N PRO A 6 -18.85 -26.42 -9.59
CA PRO A 6 -17.95 -25.30 -9.87
C PRO A 6 -17.23 -24.78 -8.63
N ARG A 7 -17.90 -24.77 -7.48
CA ARG A 7 -17.32 -24.38 -6.19
C ARG A 7 -16.22 -25.34 -5.74
N SER A 8 -16.45 -26.66 -5.83
CA SER A 8 -15.48 -27.67 -5.45
C SER A 8 -14.26 -27.64 -6.37
N SER A 9 -14.45 -27.43 -7.67
CA SER A 9 -13.36 -27.24 -8.63
C SER A 9 -12.51 -26.00 -8.30
N ALA A 10 -13.15 -24.89 -7.95
CA ALA A 10 -12.45 -23.67 -7.57
C ALA A 10 -11.62 -23.86 -6.29
N MET A 11 -12.17 -24.53 -5.29
CA MET A 11 -11.45 -24.82 -4.04
C MET A 11 -10.26 -25.76 -4.27
N ARG A 12 -10.38 -26.76 -5.14
CA ARG A 12 -9.27 -27.62 -5.55
C ARG A 12 -8.18 -26.86 -6.26
N ALA A 13 -8.55 -25.97 -7.17
CA ALA A 13 -7.62 -25.14 -7.91
C ALA A 13 -6.79 -24.23 -6.96
N ILE A 14 -7.41 -23.70 -5.90
CA ILE A 14 -6.71 -22.91 -4.87
C ILE A 14 -5.68 -23.76 -4.13
N SER A 15 -6.01 -25.00 -3.73
CA SER A 15 -5.11 -25.87 -2.99
C SER A 15 -3.89 -26.33 -3.81
N THR A 16 -4.02 -26.36 -5.13
CA THR A 16 -2.94 -26.74 -6.05
C THR A 16 -2.19 -25.56 -6.64
N ARG A 17 -2.66 -24.35 -6.39
CA ARG A 17 -2.03 -23.12 -6.91
C ARG A 17 -0.66 -22.94 -6.27
N VAL A 18 0.36 -22.80 -7.11
CA VAL A 18 1.67 -22.35 -6.65
C VAL A 18 1.59 -20.87 -6.38
N VAL A 19 1.66 -20.50 -5.12
CA VAL A 19 1.74 -19.08 -4.72
C VAL A 19 3.21 -18.67 -4.85
N ALA A 20 3.50 -17.74 -5.76
CA ALA A 20 4.82 -17.14 -5.84
C ALA A 20 5.12 -16.41 -4.52
N ALA A 21 6.30 -16.66 -3.96
CA ALA A 21 6.74 -15.91 -2.81
C ALA A 21 6.82 -14.41 -3.17
N PRO A 22 6.37 -13.52 -2.30
CA PRO A 22 6.50 -12.10 -2.58
C PRO A 22 7.99 -11.73 -2.75
N ASP A 23 8.28 -10.91 -3.75
CA ASP A 23 9.61 -10.34 -3.93
C ASP A 23 9.91 -9.41 -2.75
N VAL A 24 10.59 -9.94 -1.76
CA VAL A 24 11.11 -9.16 -0.64
C VAL A 24 12.51 -8.70 -1.01
N PRO A 25 12.76 -7.40 -1.11
CA PRO A 25 14.11 -6.92 -1.39
C PRO A 25 15.04 -7.33 -0.25
N VAL A 26 15.97 -8.23 -0.55
CA VAL A 26 16.98 -8.66 0.40
C VAL A 26 18.15 -7.68 0.31
N ALA A 27 18.15 -6.67 1.13
CA ALA A 27 19.22 -5.67 1.15
C ALA A 27 20.42 -6.09 2.02
N SER A 28 20.31 -7.16 2.79
CA SER A 28 21.37 -7.65 3.67
C SER A 28 21.14 -9.13 4.00
N ASP A 29 22.21 -9.81 4.46
CA ASP A 29 22.15 -11.21 4.94
C ASP A 29 21.26 -11.40 6.18
N LYS A 30 20.75 -10.33 6.76
CA LYS A 30 19.82 -10.37 7.87
C LYS A 30 18.38 -10.27 7.37
N PRO A 31 17.48 -11.16 7.83
CA PRO A 31 16.08 -11.05 7.47
C PRO A 31 15.49 -9.74 7.98
N MET A 32 14.74 -9.04 7.12
CA MET A 32 14.05 -7.82 7.48
C MET A 32 12.94 -8.14 8.50
N PRO A 33 12.81 -7.38 9.61
CA PRO A 33 11.71 -7.56 10.55
C PRO A 33 10.34 -7.50 9.86
N ALA A 34 9.41 -8.34 10.28
CA ALA A 34 8.06 -8.37 9.73
C ALA A 34 7.36 -7.01 9.78
N SER A 35 7.59 -6.23 10.82
CA SER A 35 7.06 -4.87 10.96
C SER A 35 7.55 -3.91 9.88
N GLU A 36 8.71 -4.14 9.29
CA GLU A 36 9.22 -3.30 8.22
C GLU A 36 8.64 -3.69 6.87
N TYR A 37 8.63 -4.98 6.51
CA TYR A 37 8.16 -5.35 5.20
C TYR A 37 6.62 -5.40 5.07
N PHE A 38 5.87 -5.60 6.14
CA PHE A 38 4.41 -5.49 6.10
C PHE A 38 3.91 -4.08 5.79
N GLY A 39 4.66 -3.07 6.23
CA GLY A 39 4.29 -1.66 6.00
C GLY A 39 4.99 -1.01 4.81
N MET A 40 5.91 -1.71 4.13
CA MET A 40 6.77 -1.09 3.12
C MET A 40 6.02 -0.53 1.91
N ASN A 41 4.89 -1.10 1.57
CA ASN A 41 4.03 -0.66 0.47
C ASN A 41 2.77 0.09 0.95
N THR A 42 2.82 0.63 2.14
CA THR A 42 1.75 1.44 2.72
C THR A 42 2.24 2.88 2.91
N PHE A 43 1.50 3.83 2.35
CA PHE A 43 1.79 5.25 2.55
C PHE A 43 1.18 5.70 3.89
N GLY A 44 1.93 5.46 4.96
CA GLY A 44 1.49 5.75 6.33
C GLY A 44 2.12 7.03 6.91
N ALA A 45 1.93 7.23 8.20
CA ALA A 45 2.41 8.42 8.91
C ALA A 45 3.92 8.65 8.76
N ARG A 46 4.71 7.59 8.73
CA ARG A 46 6.17 7.67 8.54
C ARG A 46 6.53 8.28 7.19
N GLN A 47 5.93 7.77 6.11
CA GLN A 47 6.15 8.26 4.76
C GLN A 47 5.64 9.69 4.59
N MET A 48 4.50 10.01 5.17
CA MET A 48 3.96 11.37 5.18
C MET A 48 4.94 12.34 5.84
N ARG A 49 5.48 12.00 7.00
CA ARG A 49 6.42 12.83 7.71
C ARG A 49 7.74 13.04 6.95
N ASP A 50 8.24 11.98 6.32
CA ASP A 50 9.53 12.01 5.62
C ASP A 50 9.45 12.73 4.27
N LYS A 51 8.31 12.65 3.58
CA LYS A 51 8.17 13.10 2.19
C LYS A 51 7.39 14.40 2.01
N LEU A 52 6.54 14.76 2.97
CA LEU A 52 5.76 16.01 2.89
C LEU A 52 6.52 17.17 3.54
N PRO A 53 6.40 18.40 3.03
CA PRO A 53 6.80 19.60 3.75
C PRO A 53 6.15 19.64 5.13
N ARG A 54 6.88 20.13 6.11
CA ARG A 54 6.43 20.11 7.52
C ARG A 54 5.05 20.75 7.74
N GLU A 55 4.79 21.87 7.10
CA GLU A 55 3.51 22.57 7.21
C GLU A 55 2.36 21.74 6.65
N ILE A 56 2.58 21.12 5.49
CA ILE A 56 1.58 20.26 4.85
C ILE A 56 1.34 19.02 5.68
N TYR A 57 2.39 18.40 6.19
CA TYR A 57 2.28 17.26 7.09
C TYR A 57 1.44 17.60 8.34
N THR A 58 1.71 18.73 8.97
CA THR A 58 0.96 19.19 10.15
C THR A 58 -0.52 19.38 9.83
N LYS A 59 -0.84 20.03 8.73
CA LYS A 59 -2.23 20.24 8.29
C LYS A 59 -2.93 18.91 7.97
N LEU A 60 -2.25 18.01 7.28
CA LEU A 60 -2.81 16.69 6.93
C LEU A 60 -3.10 15.86 8.17
N VAL A 61 -2.17 15.75 9.10
CA VAL A 61 -2.34 14.99 10.34
C VAL A 61 -3.46 15.59 11.20
N SER A 62 -3.54 16.92 11.27
CA SER A 62 -4.62 17.61 11.97
C SER A 62 -5.98 17.28 11.36
N ALA A 63 -6.10 17.32 10.03
CA ALA A 63 -7.32 16.97 9.33
C ALA A 63 -7.75 15.51 9.60
N ILE A 64 -6.80 14.58 9.58
CA ILE A 64 -7.06 13.15 9.88
C ILE A 64 -7.53 12.97 11.31
N ARG A 65 -6.86 13.57 12.28
CA ARG A 65 -7.21 13.44 13.72
C ARG A 65 -8.57 14.04 14.05
N LEU A 66 -8.90 15.15 13.44
CA LEU A 66 -10.15 15.88 13.70
C LEU A 66 -11.31 15.45 12.81
N GLY A 67 -11.06 14.54 11.85
CA GLY A 67 -12.06 14.10 10.88
C GLY A 67 -12.52 15.22 9.96
N LYS A 68 -11.72 16.25 9.76
CA LYS A 68 -12.02 17.38 8.87
C LYS A 68 -11.75 17.02 7.41
N LYS A 69 -12.42 17.74 6.50
CA LYS A 69 -12.10 17.64 5.08
C LYS A 69 -10.67 18.12 4.84
N LEU A 70 -10.02 17.48 3.86
CA LEU A 70 -8.70 17.90 3.42
C LEU A 70 -8.78 19.31 2.81
N ASP A 71 -7.86 20.17 3.23
CA ASP A 71 -7.73 21.51 2.64
C ASP A 71 -7.35 21.39 1.16
N LEU A 72 -8.11 22.05 0.30
CA LEU A 72 -7.88 22.04 -1.14
C LEU A 72 -6.53 22.65 -1.54
N GLU A 73 -5.97 23.50 -0.70
CA GLU A 73 -4.64 24.09 -0.97
C GLU A 73 -3.52 23.05 -0.86
N ILE A 74 -3.64 22.10 0.05
CA ILE A 74 -2.59 21.07 0.25
C ILE A 74 -2.83 19.81 -0.57
N ALA A 75 -4.03 19.58 -1.06
CA ALA A 75 -4.40 18.36 -1.77
C ALA A 75 -3.51 18.08 -2.99
N PRO A 76 -3.17 19.03 -3.87
CA PRO A 76 -2.29 18.78 -5.00
C PRO A 76 -0.89 18.31 -4.59
N THR A 77 -0.33 18.91 -3.54
CA THR A 77 0.99 18.54 -3.04
C THR A 77 0.99 17.15 -2.45
N VAL A 78 -0.03 16.82 -1.67
CA VAL A 78 -0.20 15.46 -1.10
C VAL A 78 -0.35 14.43 -2.22
N ALA A 79 -1.18 14.71 -3.22
CA ALA A 79 -1.40 13.82 -4.36
C ALA A 79 -0.10 13.59 -5.15
N GLN A 80 0.68 14.63 -5.38
CA GLN A 80 1.95 14.54 -6.09
C GLN A 80 2.96 13.67 -5.32
N VAL A 81 3.08 13.86 -4.02
CA VAL A 81 3.98 13.08 -3.17
C VAL A 81 3.58 11.59 -3.14
N ILE A 82 2.29 11.30 -3.02
CA ILE A 82 1.79 9.91 -3.07
C ILE A 82 2.09 9.28 -4.43
N LYS A 83 1.86 10.01 -5.51
CA LYS A 83 2.16 9.56 -6.87
C LYS A 83 3.65 9.23 -7.05
N GLU A 84 4.53 10.11 -6.63
CA GLU A 84 5.98 9.90 -6.71
C GLU A 84 6.41 8.68 -5.87
N TRP A 85 5.89 8.56 -4.67
CA TRP A 85 6.15 7.40 -3.83
C TRP A 85 5.66 6.10 -4.48
N ALA A 86 4.46 6.09 -5.02
CA ALA A 86 3.90 4.92 -5.71
C ALA A 86 4.75 4.52 -6.93
N ILE A 87 5.16 5.48 -7.74
CA ILE A 87 6.04 5.24 -8.89
C ILE A 87 7.39 4.65 -8.43
N SER A 88 7.94 5.14 -7.32
CA SER A 88 9.17 4.58 -6.74
C SER A 88 9.02 3.13 -6.29
N ARG A 89 7.79 2.66 -6.10
CA ARG A 89 7.42 1.28 -5.75
C ARG A 89 6.98 0.45 -6.96
N ASN A 90 7.24 0.92 -8.17
CA ASN A 90 6.88 0.25 -9.42
C ASN A 90 5.37 0.10 -9.64
N VAL A 91 4.57 1.00 -9.11
CA VAL A 91 3.13 1.03 -9.36
C VAL A 91 2.88 1.52 -10.78
N THR A 92 2.10 0.76 -11.53
CA THR A 92 1.75 1.08 -12.93
C THR A 92 0.27 1.45 -13.09
N HIS A 93 -0.55 1.05 -12.13
CA HIS A 93 -2.00 1.28 -12.18
C HIS A 93 -2.49 1.82 -10.85
N PHE A 94 -3.45 2.72 -10.92
CA PHE A 94 -4.10 3.29 -9.74
C PHE A 94 -5.57 2.92 -9.75
N CYS A 95 -6.11 2.52 -8.60
CA CYS A 95 -7.54 2.30 -8.43
C CYS A 95 -8.03 3.03 -7.18
N HIS A 96 -9.29 3.40 -7.19
CA HIS A 96 -9.93 4.07 -6.07
C HIS A 96 -11.16 3.28 -5.62
N TRP A 97 -11.24 3.00 -4.33
CA TRP A 97 -12.39 2.31 -3.74
C TRP A 97 -13.38 3.35 -3.19
N PHE A 98 -14.62 3.14 -3.53
CA PHE A 98 -15.72 3.98 -3.04
C PHE A 98 -16.43 3.32 -1.86
#